data_b6141b97f62afb1d2903a19413d2fbe3
#
_entry.id   b6141b97f62afb1d2903a19413d2fbe3
#
_cell.length_a   1.000
_cell.length_b   1.000
_cell.length_c   1.000
_cell.angle_alpha   90.00
_cell.angle_beta   90.00
_cell.angle_gamma   90.00
#
_symmetry.space_group_name_H-M   'P 1'
#
loop_
_entity.id
_entity.type
_entity.pdbx_description
1 polymer ?
#
loop_
_entity_poly.entity_id
_entity_poly.type
_entity_poly.pdbx_seq_one_letter_code
_entity_poly.pdbx_strand_id
1 'polypeptide(L)'
;KMYEELSPETREFFDFMMEGDLFDVFARPHKQVGGYMTYLPDYHAPFIFANFNGTAGDVDVVTHECGHAFQGYISGKDPIMEHSDITMETAETHSMSMEFFTNPWMEQFFGSRAGDFLKSQLEDAVVFIPYGSMVDEFQHRIYDNPELTPDERKAVWKELEQIYKPHQDYGALAFYAKGCYWQRQHHIYSYPFYYIDYVI
;
A
#
# COMPACT_ATOMS: atom_id res chain seq x y z
N LYS A 1 -0.11 -21.37 -8.67
CA LYS A 1 1.20 -21.59 -9.32
C LYS A 1 2.27 -20.68 -8.71
N MET A 2 2.15 -19.35 -8.76
CA MET A 2 3.16 -18.41 -8.24
C MET A 2 3.51 -18.72 -6.78
N TYR A 3 2.56 -18.65 -5.85
CA TYR A 3 2.79 -18.96 -4.43
C TYR A 3 3.15 -20.44 -4.16
N GLU A 4 2.70 -21.37 -5.01
CA GLU A 4 3.10 -22.78 -4.93
C GLU A 4 4.58 -23.02 -5.24
N GLU A 5 5.14 -22.20 -6.13
CA GLU A 5 6.53 -22.29 -6.58
C GLU A 5 7.48 -21.45 -5.74
N LEU A 6 6.96 -20.41 -5.06
CA LEU A 6 7.77 -19.51 -4.23
C LEU A 6 8.31 -20.24 -2.98
N SER A 7 7.44 -20.90 -2.21
CA SER A 7 7.84 -21.77 -1.10
C SER A 7 6.72 -22.74 -0.70
N PRO A 8 7.02 -23.84 0.04
CA PRO A 8 6.00 -24.69 0.63
C PRO A 8 5.03 -23.93 1.55
N GLU A 9 5.53 -22.98 2.32
CA GLU A 9 4.76 -22.20 3.27
C GLU A 9 3.79 -21.22 2.57
N THR A 10 4.24 -20.58 1.50
CA THR A 10 3.36 -19.72 0.70
C THR A 10 2.31 -20.50 -0.10
N ARG A 11 2.61 -21.75 -0.48
CA ARG A 11 1.63 -22.67 -1.04
C ARG A 11 0.52 -22.97 -0.03
N GLU A 12 0.91 -23.46 1.16
CA GLU A 12 -0.03 -23.81 2.24
C GLU A 12 -0.93 -22.60 2.59
N PHE A 13 -0.34 -21.43 2.71
CA PHE A 13 -1.05 -20.16 2.94
C PHE A 13 -2.07 -19.90 1.83
N PHE A 14 -1.65 -19.95 0.57
CA PHE A 14 -2.52 -19.59 -0.55
C PHE A 14 -3.66 -20.59 -0.74
N ASP A 15 -3.39 -21.89 -0.56
CA ASP A 15 -4.42 -22.92 -0.57
C ASP A 15 -5.44 -22.67 0.56
N PHE A 16 -4.99 -22.33 1.77
CA PHE A 16 -5.86 -21.95 2.89
C PHE A 16 -6.74 -20.73 2.54
N MET A 17 -6.17 -19.69 1.94
CA MET A 17 -6.91 -18.50 1.55
C MET A 17 -7.98 -18.79 0.50
N MET A 18 -7.67 -19.65 -0.48
CA MET A 18 -8.59 -20.04 -1.55
C MET A 18 -9.71 -20.96 -1.06
N GLU A 19 -9.39 -21.95 -0.22
CA GLU A 19 -10.37 -22.87 0.35
C GLU A 19 -11.34 -22.17 1.31
N GLY A 20 -10.85 -21.17 2.03
CA GLY A 20 -11.65 -20.36 2.96
C GLY A 20 -12.46 -19.22 2.31
N ASP A 21 -12.31 -18.99 0.99
CA ASP A 21 -12.91 -17.81 0.31
C ASP A 21 -12.59 -16.50 1.00
N LEU A 22 -11.30 -16.32 1.38
CA LEU A 22 -10.82 -15.22 2.22
C LEU A 22 -10.44 -13.96 1.43
N PHE A 23 -11.15 -13.72 0.32
CA PHE A 23 -10.93 -12.58 -0.57
C PHE A 23 -12.25 -11.89 -0.91
N ASP A 24 -12.31 -10.57 -0.76
CA ASP A 24 -13.33 -9.72 -1.39
C ASP A 24 -12.63 -8.65 -2.23
N VAL A 25 -12.27 -9.00 -3.46
CA VAL A 25 -11.38 -8.17 -4.30
C VAL A 25 -12.09 -7.39 -5.41
N PHE A 26 -13.32 -7.76 -5.80
CA PHE A 26 -13.99 -7.10 -6.92
C PHE A 26 -14.68 -5.79 -6.52
N ALA A 27 -14.45 -4.76 -7.33
CA ALA A 27 -15.14 -3.48 -7.18
C ALA A 27 -16.66 -3.63 -7.44
N ARG A 28 -17.48 -2.94 -6.66
CA ARG A 28 -18.93 -2.87 -6.81
C ARG A 28 -19.50 -1.59 -6.23
N PRO A 29 -20.73 -1.17 -6.61
CA PRO A 29 -21.38 -0.01 -6.02
C PRO A 29 -21.46 -0.12 -4.49
N HIS A 30 -21.23 1.00 -3.80
CA HIS A 30 -21.28 1.12 -2.34
C HIS A 30 -20.20 0.35 -1.56
N LYS A 31 -19.23 -0.25 -2.22
CA LYS A 31 -18.05 -0.81 -1.58
C LYS A 31 -17.09 0.32 -1.22
N GLN A 32 -16.49 0.25 -0.01
CA GLN A 32 -15.45 1.20 0.40
C GLN A 32 -14.27 1.13 -0.57
N VAL A 33 -13.66 2.27 -0.86
CA VAL A 33 -12.46 2.35 -1.71
C VAL A 33 -11.22 1.90 -0.94
N GLY A 34 -10.17 1.53 -1.67
CA GLY A 34 -8.90 1.08 -1.12
C GLY A 34 -8.75 -0.44 -1.10
N GLY A 35 -7.62 -0.89 -0.60
CA GLY A 35 -7.29 -2.28 -0.31
C GLY A 35 -6.72 -2.36 1.09
N TYR A 36 -6.91 -3.48 1.75
CA TYR A 36 -6.30 -3.79 3.04
C TYR A 36 -6.42 -5.27 3.36
N MET A 37 -5.51 -5.76 4.19
CA MET A 37 -5.66 -7.02 4.89
C MET A 37 -6.20 -6.75 6.30
N THR A 38 -7.08 -7.61 6.78
CA THR A 38 -7.48 -7.68 8.19
C THR A 38 -7.36 -9.10 8.70
N TYR A 39 -7.01 -9.27 9.97
CA TYR A 39 -6.98 -10.57 10.60
C TYR A 39 -8.28 -10.79 11.38
N LEU A 40 -8.84 -11.97 11.26
CA LEU A 40 -10.06 -12.41 11.95
C LEU A 40 -9.68 -13.38 13.08
N PRO A 41 -9.49 -12.89 14.32
CA PRO A 41 -8.90 -13.69 15.41
C PRO A 41 -9.69 -14.95 15.73
N ASP A 42 -11.00 -14.86 15.78
CA ASP A 42 -11.89 -15.99 16.11
C ASP A 42 -11.85 -17.12 15.05
N TYR A 43 -11.42 -16.78 13.84
CA TYR A 43 -11.30 -17.71 12.71
C TYR A 43 -9.84 -18.11 12.43
N HIS A 44 -8.89 -17.50 13.14
CA HIS A 44 -7.46 -17.64 12.87
C HIS A 44 -7.12 -17.44 11.37
N ALA A 45 -7.74 -16.45 10.76
CA ALA A 45 -7.67 -16.25 9.31
C ALA A 45 -7.43 -14.79 8.93
N PRO A 46 -6.48 -14.50 8.03
CA PRO A 46 -6.39 -13.22 7.36
C PRO A 46 -7.50 -13.12 6.29
N PHE A 47 -7.95 -11.92 6.01
CA PHE A 47 -8.93 -11.62 4.98
C PHE A 47 -8.47 -10.43 4.14
N ILE A 48 -8.51 -10.55 2.83
CA ILE A 48 -8.09 -9.50 1.90
C ILE A 48 -9.30 -8.82 1.27
N PHE A 49 -9.34 -7.50 1.44
CA PHE A 49 -10.32 -6.62 0.82
C PHE A 49 -9.62 -5.73 -0.23
N ALA A 50 -10.15 -5.65 -1.44
CA ALA A 50 -9.62 -4.81 -2.50
C ALA A 50 -10.72 -4.33 -3.46
N ASN A 51 -10.36 -3.56 -4.49
CA ASN A 51 -11.27 -3.04 -5.49
C ASN A 51 -10.68 -3.17 -6.90
N PHE A 52 -10.56 -4.40 -7.39
CA PHE A 52 -10.02 -4.69 -8.72
C PHE A 52 -10.82 -4.01 -9.82
N ASN A 53 -10.10 -3.43 -10.75
CA ASN A 53 -10.64 -2.65 -11.86
C ASN A 53 -10.11 -3.09 -13.25
N GLY A 54 -9.33 -4.16 -13.30
CA GLY A 54 -8.76 -4.71 -14.54
C GLY A 54 -7.47 -4.02 -15.00
N THR A 55 -6.79 -3.30 -14.11
CA THR A 55 -5.49 -2.67 -14.40
C THR A 55 -4.32 -3.42 -13.80
N ALA A 56 -3.10 -3.07 -14.20
CA ALA A 56 -1.86 -3.62 -13.63
C ALA A 56 -1.80 -3.46 -12.10
N GLY A 57 -2.34 -2.37 -11.57
CA GLY A 57 -2.41 -2.12 -10.13
C GLY A 57 -3.17 -3.17 -9.33
N ASP A 58 -4.06 -3.97 -9.95
CA ASP A 58 -4.71 -5.09 -9.25
C ASP A 58 -3.69 -6.17 -8.84
N VAL A 59 -2.63 -6.36 -9.66
CA VAL A 59 -1.56 -7.32 -9.35
C VAL A 59 -0.70 -6.78 -8.21
N ASP A 60 -0.33 -5.49 -8.24
CA ASP A 60 0.41 -4.85 -7.16
C ASP A 60 -0.36 -4.97 -5.84
N VAL A 61 -1.65 -4.59 -5.83
CA VAL A 61 -2.50 -4.66 -4.64
C VAL A 61 -2.60 -6.09 -4.11
N VAL A 62 -2.88 -7.09 -4.95
CA VAL A 62 -3.05 -8.45 -4.43
C VAL A 62 -1.75 -9.05 -3.92
N THR A 63 -0.60 -8.76 -4.53
CA THR A 63 0.69 -9.25 -4.04
C THR A 63 1.09 -8.55 -2.74
N HIS A 64 0.82 -7.26 -2.62
CA HIS A 64 0.99 -6.47 -1.40
C HIS A 64 0.15 -7.04 -0.24
N GLU A 65 -1.17 -7.13 -0.43
CA GLU A 65 -2.07 -7.62 0.62
C GLU A 65 -1.81 -9.09 0.98
N CYS A 66 -1.35 -9.91 0.02
CA CYS A 66 -0.89 -11.27 0.30
C CYS A 66 0.38 -11.30 1.17
N GLY A 67 1.23 -10.28 1.12
CA GLY A 67 2.37 -10.13 2.03
C GLY A 67 1.92 -9.96 3.48
N HIS A 68 0.98 -9.05 3.71
CA HIS A 68 0.34 -8.88 5.03
C HIS A 68 -0.39 -10.14 5.47
N ALA A 69 -1.17 -10.75 4.57
CA ALA A 69 -1.95 -11.94 4.88
C ALA A 69 -1.06 -13.15 5.21
N PHE A 70 0.05 -13.31 4.52
CA PHE A 70 1.01 -14.37 4.81
C PHE A 70 1.65 -14.18 6.20
N GLN A 71 2.03 -12.97 6.55
CA GLN A 71 2.50 -12.65 7.89
C GLN A 71 1.43 -12.99 8.94
N GLY A 72 0.18 -12.51 8.74
CA GLY A 72 -0.92 -12.81 9.65
C GLY A 72 -1.22 -14.30 9.78
N TYR A 73 -1.16 -15.05 8.67
CA TYR A 73 -1.33 -16.51 8.66
C TYR A 73 -0.25 -17.24 9.48
N ILE A 74 1.01 -16.81 9.37
CA ILE A 74 2.11 -17.41 10.13
C ILE A 74 2.03 -17.02 11.59
N SER A 75 1.87 -15.74 11.91
CA SER A 75 1.82 -15.23 13.28
C SER A 75 0.58 -15.67 14.04
N GLY A 76 -0.55 -15.83 13.35
CA GLY A 76 -1.79 -16.32 13.94
C GLY A 76 -1.75 -17.78 14.44
N LYS A 77 -0.64 -18.51 14.17
CA LYS A 77 -0.36 -19.83 14.74
C LYS A 77 0.23 -19.74 16.16
N ASP A 78 0.70 -18.56 16.58
CA ASP A 78 1.18 -18.35 17.96
C ASP A 78 -0.03 -18.28 18.92
N PRO A 79 -0.02 -19.01 20.04
CA PRO A 79 -1.10 -18.99 21.01
C PRO A 79 -1.19 -17.68 21.81
N ILE A 80 -0.17 -16.83 21.75
CA ILE A 80 -0.12 -15.53 22.41
C ILE A 80 -0.44 -14.46 21.36
N MET A 81 -1.65 -13.92 21.43
CA MET A 81 -2.18 -13.00 20.42
C MET A 81 -1.32 -11.73 20.27
N GLU A 82 -0.74 -11.24 21.36
CA GLU A 82 0.15 -10.06 21.35
C GLU A 82 1.44 -10.28 20.55
N HIS A 83 1.84 -11.52 20.31
CA HIS A 83 2.99 -11.83 19.44
C HIS A 83 2.70 -11.66 17.96
N SER A 84 1.44 -11.58 17.58
CA SER A 84 1.05 -11.30 16.19
C SER A 84 1.01 -9.82 15.86
N ASP A 85 1.02 -8.95 16.87
CA ASP A 85 1.11 -7.51 16.69
C ASP A 85 2.51 -7.12 16.22
N ILE A 86 2.55 -6.40 15.09
CA ILE A 86 3.79 -5.88 14.50
C ILE A 86 3.66 -4.38 14.29
N THR A 87 4.80 -3.70 14.26
CA THR A 87 4.79 -2.29 13.87
C THR A 87 4.45 -2.13 12.40
N MET A 88 3.97 -0.95 12.01
CA MET A 88 3.56 -0.70 10.62
C MET A 88 4.75 -0.77 9.65
N GLU A 89 5.93 -0.32 10.05
CA GLU A 89 7.17 -0.46 9.26
C GLU A 89 7.48 -1.93 8.95
N THR A 90 7.29 -2.80 9.95
CA THR A 90 7.48 -4.25 9.75
C THR A 90 6.40 -4.81 8.83
N ALA A 91 5.15 -4.37 8.98
CA ALA A 91 4.05 -4.77 8.12
C ALA A 91 4.33 -4.44 6.65
N GLU A 92 4.76 -3.21 6.37
CA GLU A 92 5.06 -2.79 4.99
C GLU A 92 6.33 -3.44 4.43
N THR A 93 7.29 -3.82 5.27
CA THR A 93 8.41 -4.66 4.85
C THR A 93 7.93 -6.01 4.31
N HIS A 94 6.93 -6.63 4.94
CA HIS A 94 6.34 -7.89 4.47
C HIS A 94 5.57 -7.72 3.15
N SER A 95 4.71 -6.71 3.06
CA SER A 95 3.86 -6.48 1.90
C SER A 95 4.66 -6.10 0.66
N MET A 96 5.54 -5.11 0.78
CA MET A 96 6.36 -4.64 -0.33
C MET A 96 7.39 -5.69 -0.76
N SER A 97 7.96 -6.46 0.18
CA SER A 97 8.84 -7.58 -0.18
C SER A 97 8.10 -8.64 -0.99
N MET A 98 6.85 -8.95 -0.68
CA MET A 98 6.06 -9.92 -1.41
C MET A 98 5.81 -9.47 -2.86
N GLU A 99 5.56 -8.18 -3.10
CA GLU A 99 5.47 -7.64 -4.45
C GLU A 99 6.72 -7.97 -5.28
N PHE A 100 7.91 -7.74 -4.73
CA PHE A 100 9.18 -8.02 -5.43
C PHE A 100 9.51 -9.51 -5.53
N PHE A 101 9.17 -10.32 -4.52
CA PHE A 101 9.38 -11.77 -4.57
C PHE A 101 8.55 -12.44 -5.66
N THR A 102 7.42 -11.87 -6.05
CA THR A 102 6.57 -12.41 -7.11
C THR A 102 7.00 -12.02 -8.53
N ASN A 103 7.96 -11.12 -8.69
CA ASN A 103 8.46 -10.63 -9.97
C ASN A 103 8.84 -11.72 -11.00
N PRO A 104 9.45 -12.85 -10.63
CA PRO A 104 9.75 -13.94 -11.59
C PRO A 104 8.52 -14.52 -12.31
N TRP A 105 7.32 -14.32 -11.79
CA TRP A 105 6.08 -14.85 -12.35
C TRP A 105 5.23 -13.84 -13.11
N MET A 106 5.70 -12.62 -13.30
CA MET A 106 4.90 -11.55 -13.92
C MET A 106 4.49 -11.84 -15.38
N GLU A 107 5.20 -12.74 -16.07
CA GLU A 107 4.74 -13.21 -17.40
C GLU A 107 3.38 -13.91 -17.35
N GLN A 108 2.98 -14.49 -16.22
CA GLN A 108 1.67 -15.12 -16.06
C GLN A 108 0.51 -14.11 -16.14
N PHE A 109 0.77 -12.86 -15.74
CA PHE A 109 -0.22 -11.78 -15.72
C PHE A 109 -0.13 -10.88 -16.95
N PHE A 110 1.08 -10.60 -17.43
CA PHE A 110 1.34 -9.57 -18.43
C PHE A 110 1.87 -10.13 -19.76
N GLY A 111 2.19 -11.43 -19.83
CA GLY A 111 2.75 -12.06 -21.03
C GLY A 111 4.02 -11.34 -21.49
N SER A 112 4.10 -11.00 -22.78
CA SER A 112 5.27 -10.30 -23.35
C SER A 112 5.49 -8.89 -22.79
N ARG A 113 4.55 -8.33 -22.04
CA ARG A 113 4.66 -7.01 -21.41
C ARG A 113 5.14 -7.07 -19.94
N ALA A 114 5.53 -8.24 -19.45
CA ALA A 114 6.04 -8.37 -18.08
C ALA A 114 7.24 -7.45 -17.81
N GLY A 115 8.13 -7.28 -18.79
CA GLY A 115 9.27 -6.35 -18.67
C GLY A 115 8.86 -4.88 -18.51
N ASP A 116 7.78 -4.46 -19.17
CA ASP A 116 7.23 -3.10 -19.01
C ASP A 116 6.69 -2.89 -17.59
N PHE A 117 5.97 -3.89 -17.07
CA PHE A 117 5.44 -3.87 -15.72
C PHE A 117 6.57 -3.78 -14.68
N LEU A 118 7.56 -4.66 -14.74
CA LEU A 118 8.69 -4.67 -13.80
C LEU A 118 9.48 -3.36 -13.80
N LYS A 119 9.64 -2.76 -14.99
CA LYS A 119 10.27 -1.45 -15.10
C LYS A 119 9.43 -0.36 -14.42
N SER A 120 8.11 -0.33 -14.68
CA SER A 120 7.20 0.63 -14.05
C SER A 120 7.19 0.48 -12.54
N GLN A 121 7.12 -0.74 -12.02
CA GLN A 121 7.16 -1.02 -10.58
C GLN A 121 8.43 -0.46 -9.91
N LEU A 122 9.59 -0.67 -10.56
CA LEU A 122 10.85 -0.13 -10.03
C LEU A 122 10.89 1.41 -10.09
N GLU A 123 10.40 2.00 -11.19
CA GLU A 123 10.30 3.46 -11.34
C GLU A 123 9.37 4.04 -10.27
N ASP A 124 8.22 3.42 -10.04
CA ASP A 124 7.24 3.83 -9.04
C ASP A 124 7.82 3.75 -7.62
N ALA A 125 8.54 2.68 -7.29
CA ALA A 125 9.21 2.52 -6.00
C ALA A 125 10.23 3.65 -5.76
N VAL A 126 11.05 3.99 -6.74
CA VAL A 126 12.04 5.07 -6.63
C VAL A 126 11.38 6.44 -6.50
N VAL A 127 10.32 6.70 -7.27
CA VAL A 127 9.60 7.98 -7.26
C VAL A 127 8.76 8.13 -5.99
N PHE A 128 8.36 7.01 -5.39
CA PHE A 128 7.59 7.01 -4.15
C PHE A 128 8.39 7.53 -2.95
N ILE A 129 9.69 7.23 -2.86
CA ILE A 129 10.56 7.64 -1.74
C ILE A 129 10.45 9.15 -1.43
N PRO A 130 10.69 10.08 -2.38
CA PRO A 130 10.52 11.50 -2.09
C PRO A 130 9.07 11.88 -1.77
N TYR A 131 8.08 11.21 -2.36
CA TYR A 131 6.68 11.50 -2.07
C TYR A 131 6.28 11.08 -0.65
N GLY A 132 6.62 9.87 -0.23
CA GLY A 132 6.36 9.39 1.14
C GLY A 132 7.04 10.25 2.20
N SER A 133 8.32 10.61 1.97
CA SER A 133 9.06 11.53 2.84
C SER A 133 8.42 12.92 2.91
N MET A 134 7.92 13.43 1.79
CA MET A 134 7.21 14.72 1.75
C MET A 134 5.90 14.68 2.56
N VAL A 135 5.15 13.58 2.45
CA VAL A 135 3.91 13.39 3.23
C VAL A 135 4.21 13.39 4.73
N ASP A 136 5.28 12.75 5.13
CA ASP A 136 5.71 12.71 6.54
C ASP A 136 6.13 14.09 7.03
N GLU A 137 7.03 14.79 6.33
CA GLU A 137 7.43 16.15 6.69
C GLU A 137 6.23 17.11 6.75
N PHE A 138 5.28 16.98 5.83
CA PHE A 138 4.06 17.76 5.86
C PHE A 138 3.28 17.56 7.17
N GLN A 139 3.11 16.31 7.60
CA GLN A 139 2.42 16.00 8.84
C GLN A 139 3.17 16.60 10.05
N HIS A 140 4.49 16.43 10.14
CA HIS A 140 5.28 17.06 11.20
C HIS A 140 5.06 18.57 11.24
N ARG A 141 5.16 19.26 10.10
CA ARG A 141 4.98 20.72 10.05
C ARG A 141 3.60 21.19 10.52
N ILE A 142 2.53 20.47 10.17
CA ILE A 142 1.17 20.88 10.57
C ILE A 142 0.83 20.48 12.01
N TYR A 143 1.39 19.38 12.52
CA TYR A 143 1.20 18.98 13.92
C TYR A 143 2.01 19.84 14.89
N ASP A 144 3.22 20.26 14.50
CA ASP A 144 4.01 21.22 15.28
C ASP A 144 3.38 22.63 15.31
N ASN A 145 2.52 22.93 14.34
CA ASN A 145 1.84 24.22 14.20
C ASN A 145 0.33 24.03 14.00
N PRO A 146 -0.41 23.56 15.01
CA PRO A 146 -1.83 23.23 14.91
C PRO A 146 -2.74 24.42 14.56
N GLU A 147 -2.29 25.64 14.87
CA GLU A 147 -3.01 26.89 14.61
C GLU A 147 -2.99 27.34 13.14
N LEU A 148 -2.24 26.65 12.27
CA LEU A 148 -2.20 26.99 10.85
C LEU A 148 -3.61 26.96 10.24
N THR A 149 -3.95 28.04 9.58
CA THR A 149 -5.17 28.15 8.77
C THR A 149 -5.15 27.17 7.59
N PRO A 150 -6.30 26.84 7.00
CA PRO A 150 -6.35 26.00 5.81
C PRO A 150 -5.49 26.49 4.63
N ASP A 151 -5.35 27.79 4.46
CA ASP A 151 -4.54 28.36 3.38
C ASP A 151 -3.03 28.28 3.69
N GLU A 152 -2.64 28.42 4.94
CA GLU A 152 -1.26 28.22 5.36
C GLU A 152 -0.84 26.74 5.22
N ARG A 153 -1.71 25.78 5.55
CA ARG A 153 -1.44 24.35 5.31
C ARG A 153 -1.24 24.03 3.83
N LYS A 154 -2.02 24.66 2.94
CA LYS A 154 -1.81 24.56 1.48
C LYS A 154 -0.47 25.16 1.05
N ALA A 155 -0.07 26.27 1.66
CA ALA A 155 1.22 26.88 1.38
C ALA A 155 2.39 26.00 1.81
N VAL A 156 2.31 25.36 2.98
CA VAL A 156 3.29 24.37 3.45
C VAL A 156 3.41 23.22 2.45
N TRP A 157 2.28 22.63 2.02
CA TRP A 157 2.31 21.55 1.03
C TRP A 157 2.99 21.99 -0.28
N LYS A 158 2.62 23.15 -0.79
CA LYS A 158 3.19 23.69 -2.03
C LYS A 158 4.70 23.94 -1.94
N GLU A 159 5.18 24.44 -0.79
CA GLU A 159 6.62 24.58 -0.53
C GLU A 159 7.34 23.24 -0.58
N LEU A 160 6.78 22.22 0.08
CA LEU A 160 7.35 20.86 0.08
C LEU A 160 7.34 20.23 -1.30
N GLU A 161 6.29 20.43 -2.09
CA GLU A 161 6.26 19.98 -3.49
C GLU A 161 7.41 20.54 -4.33
N GLN A 162 7.80 21.78 -4.09
CA GLN A 162 8.94 22.39 -4.80
C GLN A 162 10.28 21.74 -4.43
N ILE A 163 10.38 21.20 -3.20
CA ILE A 163 11.60 20.53 -2.71
C ILE A 163 11.63 19.07 -3.19
N TYR A 164 10.56 18.32 -2.93
CA TYR A 164 10.53 16.87 -3.13
C TYR A 164 10.10 16.46 -4.54
N LYS A 165 9.28 17.29 -5.19
CA LYS A 165 8.70 17.03 -6.52
C LYS A 165 8.85 18.25 -7.45
N PRO A 166 10.06 18.78 -7.66
CA PRO A 166 10.27 20.04 -8.43
C PRO A 166 9.78 19.95 -9.88
N HIS A 167 9.58 18.74 -10.39
CA HIS A 167 9.06 18.50 -11.75
C HIS A 167 7.52 18.48 -11.82
N GLN A 168 6.82 18.58 -10.67
CA GLN A 168 5.37 18.48 -10.65
C GLN A 168 4.71 19.70 -11.28
N ASP A 169 3.97 19.48 -12.34
CA ASP A 169 3.12 20.48 -12.99
C ASP A 169 1.68 19.96 -13.00
N TYR A 170 0.77 20.74 -12.46
CA TYR A 170 -0.65 20.41 -12.41
C TYR A 170 -1.44 20.91 -13.64
N GLY A 171 -0.80 21.65 -14.54
CA GLY A 171 -1.43 22.18 -15.75
C GLY A 171 -2.76 22.87 -15.44
N ALA A 172 -3.85 22.38 -16.03
CA ALA A 172 -5.19 22.93 -15.85
C ALA A 172 -5.88 22.56 -14.52
N LEU A 173 -5.27 21.72 -13.67
CA LEU A 173 -5.84 21.26 -12.41
C LEU A 173 -5.66 22.31 -11.30
N ALA A 174 -6.37 23.43 -11.44
CA ALA A 174 -6.24 24.61 -10.59
C ALA A 174 -6.42 24.32 -9.06
N PHE A 175 -7.18 23.30 -8.70
CA PHE A 175 -7.35 22.91 -7.30
C PHE A 175 -6.03 22.38 -6.71
N TYR A 176 -5.36 21.46 -7.40
CA TYR A 176 -4.09 20.91 -6.94
C TYR A 176 -2.94 21.93 -6.97
N ALA A 177 -2.93 22.78 -8.01
CA ALA A 177 -1.95 23.86 -8.12
C ALA A 177 -1.96 24.87 -6.94
N LYS A 178 -3.04 24.87 -6.13
CA LYS A 178 -3.14 25.68 -4.90
C LYS A 178 -2.55 24.97 -3.66
N GLY A 179 -1.90 23.82 -3.81
CA GLY A 179 -1.38 23.03 -2.69
C GLY A 179 -2.44 22.18 -2.00
N CYS A 180 -3.46 21.73 -2.75
CA CYS A 180 -4.55 20.91 -2.22
C CYS A 180 -4.37 19.41 -2.51
N TYR A 181 -3.25 18.99 -3.10
CA TYR A 181 -3.08 17.58 -3.50
C TYR A 181 -3.11 16.61 -2.31
N TRP A 182 -2.56 17.00 -1.14
CA TRP A 182 -2.57 16.20 0.08
C TRP A 182 -3.98 15.79 0.54
N GLN A 183 -5.00 16.57 0.20
CA GLN A 183 -6.37 16.31 0.64
C GLN A 183 -6.97 15.03 0.04
N ARG A 184 -6.37 14.47 -1.01
CA ARG A 184 -6.77 13.17 -1.55
C ARG A 184 -6.12 11.98 -0.83
N GLN A 185 -5.09 12.22 -0.01
CA GLN A 185 -4.33 11.18 0.67
C GLN A 185 -5.01 10.78 1.96
N HIS A 186 -5.78 9.69 1.93
CA HIS A 186 -6.56 9.21 3.08
C HIS A 186 -5.72 8.95 4.33
N HIS A 187 -4.51 8.44 4.16
CA HIS A 187 -3.59 8.11 5.25
C HIS A 187 -3.30 9.30 6.18
N ILE A 188 -3.22 10.52 5.63
CA ILE A 188 -2.99 11.74 6.42
C ILE A 188 -4.10 11.96 7.47
N TYR A 189 -5.33 11.53 7.18
CA TYR A 189 -6.49 11.72 8.05
C TYR A 189 -6.75 10.53 8.97
N SER A 190 -6.56 9.32 8.44
CA SER A 190 -6.96 8.09 9.13
C SER A 190 -5.84 7.48 9.96
N TYR A 191 -4.60 7.65 9.51
CA TYR A 191 -3.41 7.04 10.10
C TYR A 191 -2.23 8.03 10.05
N PRO A 192 -2.25 9.10 10.89
CA PRO A 192 -1.17 10.09 10.91
C PRO A 192 0.19 9.45 11.16
N PHE A 193 1.20 9.93 10.44
CA PHE A 193 2.60 9.45 10.50
C PHE A 193 2.86 8.03 10.03
N TYR A 194 1.85 7.35 9.50
CA TYR A 194 2.00 6.00 8.95
C TYR A 194 2.71 5.97 7.58
N TYR A 195 2.53 7.01 6.76
CA TYR A 195 2.90 6.96 5.34
C TYR A 195 4.40 6.83 5.07
N ILE A 196 5.23 7.17 6.06
CA ILE A 196 6.69 6.98 5.99
C ILE A 196 7.09 5.50 6.05
N ASP A 197 6.25 4.64 6.60
CA ASP A 197 6.52 3.22 6.78
C ASP A 197 6.67 2.49 5.43
N TYR A 198 6.07 3.05 4.37
CA TYR A 198 6.28 2.59 2.99
C TYR A 198 7.65 2.98 2.41
N VAL A 199 8.42 3.82 3.07
CA VAL A 199 9.73 4.32 2.59
C VAL A 199 10.90 3.61 3.28
N ILE A 200 10.66 3.08 4.47
CA ILE A 200 11.67 2.39 5.29
C ILE A 200 11.86 0.96 4.80
#